data_04e375aae3e9d8958019a55f256ae31e
#
_entry.id   04e375aae3e9d8958019a55f256ae31e
#
_cell.length_a   1.000
_cell.length_b   1.000
_cell.length_c   1.000
_cell.angle_alpha   90.00
_cell.angle_beta   90.00
_cell.angle_gamma   90.00
#
_symmetry.space_group_name_H-M   'P 1'
#
loop_
_entity.id
_entity.type
_entity.pdbx_description
1 polymer ?
#
loop_
_entity_poly.entity_id
_entity_poly.type
_entity_poly.pdbx_seq_one_letter_code
_entity_poly.pdbx_strand_id
1 'polypeptide(L)'
;MKTNLITKSKSITNPEYGCKPEDREITDYINNGVINLDKPSGPTSHEVDSWVKRILKLDKTGHGGTLDPKVTGILPVGLADATRAIQLLLTAPKEYVCLLTFHADVPESEIRRVFEEFTGKIFQLPPVKSAVKRDLRTRNVYYSTIYEI
;
A
#
# COMPACT_ATOMS: atom_id res chain seq x y z
N MET A 1 5.91 11.64 9.11
CA MET A 1 5.45 12.97 8.63
C MET A 1 4.39 13.49 9.58
N LYS A 2 4.54 14.70 10.16
CA LYS A 2 3.44 15.36 10.86
C LYS A 2 2.46 15.87 9.81
N THR A 3 1.30 15.28 9.73
CA THR A 3 0.22 15.77 8.86
C THR A 3 -0.32 17.06 9.48
N ASN A 4 -0.07 18.19 8.85
CA ASN A 4 -0.70 19.45 9.26
C ASN A 4 -2.18 19.39 8.86
N LEU A 5 -3.04 19.14 9.84
CA LEU A 5 -4.48 19.22 9.63
C LEU A 5 -4.87 20.70 9.42
N ILE A 6 -5.48 20.97 8.28
CA ILE A 6 -6.01 22.32 7.98
C ILE A 6 -7.41 22.40 8.57
N THR A 7 -7.57 23.24 9.60
CA THR A 7 -8.87 23.48 10.21
C THR A 7 -9.53 24.66 9.48
N LYS A 8 -10.58 24.39 8.70
CA LYS A 8 -11.32 25.39 7.95
C LYS A 8 -12.20 26.27 8.86
N SER A 9 -12.76 25.69 9.92
CA SER A 9 -13.65 26.35 10.85
C SER A 9 -13.54 25.71 12.22
N LYS A 10 -13.72 26.50 13.27
CA LYS A 10 -13.84 26.03 14.67
C LYS A 10 -15.29 25.72 15.06
N SER A 11 -16.15 25.45 14.07
CA SER A 11 -17.55 25.11 14.30
C SER A 11 -17.68 23.84 15.13
N ILE A 12 -18.67 23.84 16.01
CA ILE A 12 -19.04 22.64 16.79
C ILE A 12 -19.70 21.64 15.83
N THR A 13 -19.37 20.37 15.97
CA THR A 13 -20.05 19.29 15.25
C THR A 13 -21.50 19.21 15.69
N ASN A 14 -22.43 19.18 14.73
CA ASN A 14 -23.84 18.97 15.06
C ASN A 14 -24.08 17.46 15.35
N PRO A 15 -24.51 17.10 16.57
CA PRO A 15 -24.73 15.69 16.94
C PRO A 15 -25.88 15.00 16.22
N GLU A 16 -26.74 15.77 15.52
CA GLU A 16 -27.84 15.23 14.71
C GLU A 16 -27.34 14.65 13.38
N TYR A 17 -26.12 14.95 12.96
CA TYR A 17 -25.52 14.50 11.71
C TYR A 17 -24.32 13.60 11.94
N GLY A 18 -24.46 12.38 11.45
CA GLY A 18 -23.45 11.36 11.56
C GLY A 18 -23.42 10.64 12.92
N CYS A 19 -22.59 9.64 13.01
CA CYS A 19 -22.37 8.87 14.23
C CYS A 19 -20.90 8.43 14.29
N LYS A 20 -20.48 7.90 15.42
CA LYS A 20 -19.17 7.26 15.50
C LYS A 20 -19.19 5.98 14.64
N PRO A 21 -18.04 5.59 14.06
CA PRO A 21 -17.97 4.37 13.25
C PRO A 21 -18.50 3.14 14.00
N GLU A 22 -18.22 3.03 15.30
CA GLU A 22 -18.61 1.91 16.16
C GLU A 22 -20.13 1.84 16.40
N ASP A 23 -20.83 2.97 16.26
CA ASP A 23 -22.28 3.07 16.47
C ASP A 23 -23.07 2.84 15.17
N ARG A 24 -22.38 2.55 14.04
CA ARG A 24 -23.04 2.27 12.76
C ARG A 24 -23.68 0.88 12.75
N GLU A 25 -24.76 0.77 12.02
CA GLU A 25 -25.26 -0.55 11.64
C GLU A 25 -24.16 -1.36 10.94
N ILE A 26 -24.08 -2.66 11.23
CA ILE A 26 -22.98 -3.52 10.75
C ILE A 26 -22.82 -3.50 9.23
N THR A 27 -23.92 -3.40 8.50
CA THR A 27 -23.92 -3.32 7.03
C THR A 27 -23.27 -2.03 6.55
N ASP A 28 -23.61 -0.90 7.17
CA ASP A 28 -23.03 0.41 6.84
C ASP A 28 -21.56 0.47 7.25
N TYR A 29 -21.20 -0.12 8.38
CA TYR A 29 -19.84 -0.21 8.85
C TYR A 29 -18.96 -0.98 7.85
N ILE A 30 -19.45 -2.13 7.37
CA ILE A 30 -18.74 -2.95 6.38
C ILE A 30 -18.68 -2.21 5.04
N ASN A 31 -19.77 -1.67 4.53
CA ASN A 31 -19.83 -1.02 3.22
C ASN A 31 -18.93 0.22 3.10
N ASN A 32 -18.61 0.85 4.22
CA ASN A 32 -17.73 2.02 4.28
C ASN A 32 -16.37 1.70 4.92
N GLY A 33 -16.03 0.43 5.07
CA GLY A 33 -14.86 -0.06 5.77
C GLY A 33 -13.62 -0.20 4.87
N VAL A 34 -12.45 -0.14 5.52
CA VAL A 34 -11.18 -0.50 4.92
C VAL A 34 -10.52 -1.56 5.80
N ILE A 35 -10.03 -2.62 5.20
CA ILE A 35 -9.29 -3.67 5.89
C ILE A 35 -7.81 -3.51 5.59
N ASN A 36 -6.97 -3.45 6.62
CA ASN A 36 -5.53 -3.65 6.51
C ASN A 36 -5.25 -5.14 6.57
N LEU A 37 -5.18 -5.77 5.39
CA LEU A 37 -4.99 -7.20 5.28
C LEU A 37 -3.51 -7.53 5.17
N ASP A 38 -3.03 -8.50 5.95
CA ASP A 38 -1.71 -9.10 5.78
C ASP A 38 -1.78 -10.16 4.68
N LYS A 39 -1.30 -9.79 3.49
CA LYS A 39 -1.33 -10.70 2.34
C LYS A 39 -0.30 -11.81 2.52
N PRO A 40 -0.70 -13.09 2.51
CA PRO A 40 0.23 -14.20 2.56
C PRO A 40 1.02 -14.33 1.25
N SER A 41 2.13 -15.06 1.31
CA SER A 41 2.83 -15.54 0.11
C SER A 41 1.99 -16.59 -0.62
N GLY A 42 2.02 -16.56 -1.94
CA GLY A 42 1.31 -17.49 -2.82
C GLY A 42 0.28 -16.82 -3.71
N PRO A 43 -0.85 -16.33 -3.17
CA PRO A 43 -1.89 -15.73 -3.99
C PRO A 43 -1.50 -14.33 -4.51
N THR A 44 -2.10 -13.94 -5.63
CA THR A 44 -2.05 -12.57 -6.12
C THR A 44 -2.88 -11.63 -5.25
N SER A 45 -2.60 -10.33 -5.29
CA SER A 45 -3.42 -9.33 -4.60
C SER A 45 -4.88 -9.36 -5.04
N HIS A 46 -5.12 -9.65 -6.33
CA HIS A 46 -6.47 -9.75 -6.87
C HIS A 46 -7.24 -10.99 -6.36
N GLU A 47 -6.57 -12.13 -6.20
CA GLU A 47 -7.19 -13.33 -5.61
C GLU A 47 -7.60 -13.06 -4.16
N VAL A 48 -6.70 -12.44 -3.38
CA VAL A 48 -6.99 -12.09 -1.98
C VAL A 48 -8.17 -11.10 -1.88
N ASP A 49 -8.18 -10.07 -2.72
CA ASP A 49 -9.30 -9.13 -2.82
C ASP A 49 -10.62 -9.85 -3.16
N SER A 50 -10.60 -10.78 -4.10
CA SER A 50 -11.75 -11.61 -4.47
C SER A 50 -12.22 -12.51 -3.33
N TRP A 51 -11.32 -13.00 -2.49
CA TRP A 51 -11.68 -13.77 -1.29
C TRP A 51 -12.42 -12.90 -0.27
N VAL A 52 -11.92 -11.69 0.00
CA VAL A 52 -12.59 -10.73 0.89
C VAL A 52 -14.00 -10.44 0.38
N LYS A 53 -14.14 -10.14 -0.90
CA LYS A 53 -15.44 -9.91 -1.56
C LYS A 53 -16.42 -11.06 -1.30
N ARG A 54 -15.98 -12.30 -1.51
CA ARG A 54 -16.79 -13.50 -1.36
C ARG A 54 -17.16 -13.77 0.10
N ILE A 55 -16.20 -13.65 1.03
CA ILE A 55 -16.42 -13.91 2.46
C ILE A 55 -17.43 -12.93 3.03
N LEU A 56 -17.31 -11.65 2.68
CA LEU A 56 -18.19 -10.60 3.18
C LEU A 56 -19.47 -10.43 2.33
N LYS A 57 -19.63 -11.23 1.27
CA LYS A 57 -20.78 -11.18 0.34
C LYS A 57 -21.03 -9.77 -0.22
N LEU A 58 -19.96 -9.09 -0.60
CA LEU A 58 -20.02 -7.74 -1.16
C LEU A 58 -20.11 -7.79 -2.68
N ASP A 59 -20.72 -6.77 -3.27
CA ASP A 59 -20.77 -6.60 -4.73
C ASP A 59 -19.44 -6.09 -5.29
N LYS A 60 -18.67 -5.37 -4.46
CA LYS A 60 -17.45 -4.70 -4.88
C LYS A 60 -16.43 -4.65 -3.76
N THR A 61 -15.16 -4.89 -4.12
CA THR A 61 -13.98 -4.63 -3.31
C THR A 61 -12.89 -4.04 -4.20
N GLY A 62 -11.84 -3.49 -3.61
CA GLY A 62 -10.69 -2.99 -4.35
C GLY A 62 -9.50 -2.75 -3.43
N HIS A 63 -8.28 -2.99 -3.91
CA HIS A 63 -7.07 -2.87 -3.11
C HIS A 63 -6.22 -1.64 -3.46
N GLY A 64 -5.46 -1.14 -2.49
CA GLY A 64 -4.65 0.07 -2.56
C GLY A 64 -3.23 -0.13 -3.08
N GLY A 65 -3.02 -1.08 -3.96
CA GLY A 65 -1.72 -1.40 -4.56
C GLY A 65 -1.57 -2.88 -4.81
N THR A 66 -0.62 -3.26 -5.65
CA THR A 66 -0.36 -4.66 -5.97
C THR A 66 0.92 -5.11 -5.31
N LEU A 67 0.86 -6.21 -4.57
CA LEU A 67 1.99 -6.98 -4.12
C LEU A 67 2.12 -8.21 -5.04
N ASP A 68 3.34 -8.55 -5.39
CA ASP A 68 3.62 -9.75 -6.17
C ASP A 68 3.19 -11.03 -5.39
N PRO A 69 2.91 -12.14 -6.08
CA PRO A 69 2.42 -13.35 -5.41
C PRO A 69 3.31 -13.84 -4.27
N LYS A 70 4.63 -13.82 -4.46
CA LYS A 70 5.61 -14.27 -3.46
C LYS A 70 5.85 -13.26 -2.32
N VAL A 71 5.39 -12.02 -2.48
CA VAL A 71 5.58 -10.95 -1.49
C VAL A 71 4.45 -11.00 -0.46
N THR A 72 4.82 -10.86 0.80
CA THR A 72 3.90 -10.69 1.94
C THR A 72 3.81 -9.23 2.35
N GLY A 73 2.80 -8.87 3.14
CA GLY A 73 2.69 -7.55 3.73
C GLY A 73 1.32 -6.91 3.60
N ILE A 74 1.24 -5.65 3.96
CA ILE A 74 -0.02 -4.93 4.07
C ILE A 74 -0.64 -4.69 2.69
N LEU A 75 -1.84 -5.20 2.52
CA LEU A 75 -2.71 -4.96 1.37
C LEU A 75 -3.99 -4.27 1.86
N PRO A 76 -4.09 -2.93 1.77
CA PRO A 76 -5.33 -2.24 2.12
C PRO A 76 -6.43 -2.60 1.13
N VAL A 77 -7.56 -3.07 1.63
CA VAL A 77 -8.74 -3.44 0.84
C VAL A 77 -9.90 -2.56 1.23
N GLY A 78 -10.45 -1.82 0.27
CA GLY A 78 -11.67 -1.05 0.43
C GLY A 78 -12.88 -1.90 0.14
N LEU A 79 -13.89 -1.79 0.99
CA LEU A 79 -15.12 -2.53 0.91
C LEU A 79 -16.23 -1.65 0.31
N ALA A 80 -16.96 -2.15 -0.65
CA ALA A 80 -18.06 -1.47 -1.32
C ALA A 80 -17.78 0.02 -1.63
N ASP A 81 -18.37 0.96 -0.93
CA ASP A 81 -18.21 2.40 -1.16
C ASP A 81 -16.83 2.93 -0.79
N ALA A 82 -16.14 2.31 0.17
CA ALA A 82 -14.79 2.69 0.57
C ALA A 82 -13.73 2.41 -0.53
N THR A 83 -14.06 1.67 -1.59
CA THR A 83 -13.17 1.49 -2.74
C THR A 83 -12.75 2.83 -3.38
N ARG A 84 -13.53 3.89 -3.21
CA ARG A 84 -13.18 5.24 -3.67
C ARG A 84 -12.06 5.86 -2.83
N ALA A 85 -12.07 5.62 -1.52
CA ALA A 85 -11.04 6.14 -0.61
C ALA A 85 -9.68 5.46 -0.80
N ILE A 86 -9.66 4.20 -1.24
CA ILE A 86 -8.42 3.44 -1.50
C ILE A 86 -7.53 4.13 -2.54
N GLN A 87 -8.08 4.89 -3.47
CA GLN A 87 -7.31 5.63 -4.47
C GLN A 87 -6.29 6.59 -3.83
N LEU A 88 -6.59 7.13 -2.65
CA LEU A 88 -5.68 8.02 -1.91
C LEU A 88 -4.42 7.28 -1.45
N LEU A 89 -4.54 5.99 -1.14
CA LEU A 89 -3.42 5.17 -0.68
C LEU A 89 -2.46 4.76 -1.80
N LEU A 90 -2.87 4.86 -3.07
CA LEU A 90 -1.99 4.57 -4.21
C LEU A 90 -0.78 5.51 -4.27
N THR A 91 -0.94 6.75 -3.82
CA THR A 91 0.12 7.76 -3.79
C THR A 91 0.86 7.85 -2.46
N ALA A 92 0.41 7.12 -1.44
CA ALA A 92 1.07 7.09 -0.14
C ALA A 92 2.48 6.47 -0.26
N PRO A 93 3.45 6.91 0.55
CA PRO A 93 4.76 6.27 0.63
C PRO A 93 4.62 4.79 1.00
N LYS A 94 5.54 3.97 0.50
CA LYS A 94 5.65 2.54 0.81
C LYS A 94 6.99 2.26 1.43
N GLU A 95 7.03 1.31 2.35
CA GLU A 95 8.24 0.79 2.95
C GLU A 95 8.32 -0.72 2.68
N TYR A 96 9.50 -1.17 2.30
CA TYR A 96 9.74 -2.58 1.96
C TYR A 96 10.93 -3.10 2.75
N VAL A 97 10.79 -4.30 3.28
CA VAL A 97 11.90 -5.08 3.82
C VAL A 97 12.27 -6.13 2.79
N CYS A 98 13.55 -6.16 2.40
CA CYS A 98 14.03 -7.03 1.34
C CYS A 98 15.25 -7.83 1.82
N LEU A 99 15.35 -9.07 1.38
CA LEU A 99 16.56 -9.86 1.43
C LEU A 99 17.16 -9.90 0.02
N LEU A 100 18.40 -9.44 -0.10
CA LEU A 100 19.14 -9.48 -1.36
C LEU A 100 20.15 -10.62 -1.32
N THR A 101 20.18 -11.42 -2.38
CA THR A 101 21.17 -12.48 -2.57
C THR A 101 22.02 -12.14 -3.80
N PHE A 102 23.32 -12.09 -3.62
CA PHE A 102 24.26 -11.87 -4.70
C PHE A 102 24.73 -13.21 -5.30
N HIS A 103 25.03 -13.19 -6.60
CA HIS A 103 25.53 -14.38 -7.31
C HIS A 103 27.05 -14.56 -7.18
N ALA A 104 27.74 -13.56 -6.61
CA ALA A 104 29.16 -13.58 -6.33
C ALA A 104 29.45 -12.77 -5.07
N ASP A 105 30.65 -12.97 -4.50
CA ASP A 105 31.12 -12.17 -3.37
C ASP A 105 31.27 -10.69 -3.80
N VAL A 106 30.61 -9.82 -3.08
CA VAL A 106 30.63 -8.36 -3.31
C VAL A 106 31.14 -7.68 -2.04
N PRO A 107 32.14 -6.83 -2.12
CA PRO A 107 32.62 -6.08 -0.95
C PRO A 107 31.51 -5.21 -0.35
N GLU A 108 31.41 -5.16 0.98
CA GLU A 108 30.42 -4.35 1.70
C GLU A 108 30.43 -2.88 1.25
N SER A 109 31.63 -2.31 1.04
CA SER A 109 31.78 -0.93 0.57
C SER A 109 31.07 -0.68 -0.77
N GLU A 110 31.11 -1.64 -1.67
CA GLU A 110 30.44 -1.53 -2.98
C GLU A 110 28.91 -1.63 -2.82
N ILE A 111 28.44 -2.51 -1.95
CA ILE A 111 27.01 -2.63 -1.63
C ILE A 111 26.50 -1.28 -1.10
N ARG A 112 27.17 -0.70 -0.12
CA ARG A 112 26.78 0.58 0.47
C ARG A 112 26.81 1.71 -0.55
N ARG A 113 27.83 1.77 -1.39
CA ARG A 113 27.94 2.77 -2.47
C ARG A 113 26.73 2.71 -3.42
N VAL A 114 26.34 1.51 -3.83
CA VAL A 114 25.17 1.34 -4.74
C VAL A 114 23.87 1.73 -4.04
N PHE A 115 23.68 1.41 -2.76
CA PHE A 115 22.51 1.83 -2.01
C PHE A 115 22.40 3.36 -1.89
N GLU A 116 23.54 4.06 -1.69
CA GLU A 116 23.58 5.52 -1.69
C GLU A 116 23.22 6.09 -3.07
N GLU A 117 23.76 5.53 -4.15
CA GLU A 117 23.48 5.93 -5.53
C GLU A 117 21.98 5.82 -5.87
N PHE A 118 21.31 4.77 -5.37
CA PHE A 118 19.88 4.55 -5.59
C PHE A 118 18.98 5.24 -4.57
N THR A 119 19.51 6.05 -3.66
CA THR A 119 18.74 6.90 -2.75
C THR A 119 18.48 8.27 -3.39
N GLY A 120 17.26 8.75 -3.34
CA GLY A 120 16.83 9.99 -4.00
C GLY A 120 15.96 9.75 -5.23
N LYS A 121 16.08 10.62 -6.22
CA LYS A 121 15.33 10.48 -7.48
C LYS A 121 16.00 9.47 -8.40
N ILE A 122 15.26 8.44 -8.76
CA ILE A 122 15.72 7.40 -9.68
C ILE A 122 14.78 7.27 -10.88
N PHE A 123 15.34 6.79 -11.99
CA PHE A 123 14.56 6.38 -13.16
C PHE A 123 14.29 4.88 -13.08
N GLN A 124 13.02 4.51 -13.18
CA GLN A 124 12.58 3.13 -13.16
C GLN A 124 11.88 2.77 -14.47
N LEU A 125 12.38 1.74 -15.14
CA LEU A 125 11.70 1.09 -16.24
C LEU A 125 11.19 -0.28 -15.75
N PRO A 126 9.86 -0.49 -15.67
CA PRO A 126 9.31 -1.77 -15.21
C PRO A 126 9.78 -2.94 -16.10
N PRO A 127 10.02 -4.13 -15.54
CA PRO A 127 10.40 -5.29 -16.32
C PRO A 127 9.29 -5.73 -17.28
N VAL A 128 9.65 -6.48 -18.31
CA VAL A 128 8.71 -6.93 -19.36
C VAL A 128 7.55 -7.76 -18.81
N LYS A 129 7.79 -8.53 -17.73
CA LYS A 129 6.78 -9.39 -17.07
C LYS A 129 5.96 -8.66 -16.00
N SER A 130 6.08 -7.33 -15.90
CA SER A 130 5.30 -6.55 -14.93
C SER A 130 3.86 -6.37 -15.41
N ALA A 131 2.90 -6.41 -14.51
CA ALA A 131 1.50 -6.06 -14.78
C ALA A 131 1.29 -4.55 -15.06
N VAL A 132 2.32 -3.74 -14.88
CA VAL A 132 2.28 -2.28 -15.07
C VAL A 132 2.81 -1.94 -16.46
N LYS A 133 2.15 -0.97 -17.14
CA LYS A 133 2.63 -0.45 -18.42
C LYS A 133 4.12 -0.06 -18.35
N ARG A 134 4.89 -0.52 -19.34
CA ARG A 134 6.34 -0.32 -19.41
C ARG A 134 6.69 1.07 -19.95
N ASP A 135 6.57 2.06 -19.08
CA ASP A 135 7.00 3.43 -19.34
C ASP A 135 8.11 3.82 -18.36
N LEU A 136 9.06 4.63 -18.81
CA LEU A 136 10.08 5.20 -17.93
C LEU A 136 9.41 6.14 -16.93
N ARG A 137 9.63 5.91 -15.66
CA ARG A 137 9.03 6.67 -14.56
C ARG A 137 10.08 7.17 -13.61
N THR A 138 9.88 8.37 -13.08
CA THR A 138 10.66 8.86 -11.96
C THR A 138 10.06 8.32 -10.67
N ARG A 139 10.92 7.82 -9.78
CA ARG A 139 10.58 7.41 -8.41
C ARG A 139 11.49 8.13 -7.44
N ASN A 140 11.03 8.27 -6.22
CA ASN A 140 11.85 8.84 -5.14
C ASN A 140 12.01 7.79 -4.04
N VAL A 141 13.25 7.39 -3.83
CA VAL A 141 13.66 6.55 -2.71
C VAL A 141 14.03 7.50 -1.58
N TYR A 142 13.22 7.57 -0.55
CA TYR A 142 13.40 8.54 0.54
C TYR A 142 14.57 8.17 1.43
N TYR A 143 14.75 6.89 1.68
CA TYR A 143 15.88 6.34 2.43
C TYR A 143 16.05 4.85 2.11
N SER A 144 17.25 4.36 2.32
CA SER A 144 17.60 2.94 2.29
C SER A 144 18.42 2.63 3.54
N THR A 145 18.06 1.58 4.26
CA THR A 145 18.78 1.16 5.48
C THR A 145 19.22 -0.28 5.30
N ILE A 146 20.53 -0.51 5.49
CA ILE A 146 21.10 -1.86 5.51
C ILE A 146 21.24 -2.28 6.97
N TYR A 147 20.51 -3.32 7.36
CA TYR A 147 20.53 -3.82 8.74
C TYR A 147 21.63 -4.86 8.95
N GLU A 148 21.88 -5.69 7.94
CA GLU A 148 22.83 -6.79 8.01
C GLU A 148 23.39 -7.08 6.62
N ILE A 149 24.67 -7.48 6.55
CA ILE A 149 25.37 -7.94 5.34
C ILE A 149 26.08 -9.26 5.66
#